data_c71e16784f5138233e8861be244c2c17
#
_entry.id   c71e16784f5138233e8861be244c2c17
#
_cell.length_a   1.000
_cell.length_b   1.000
_cell.length_c   1.000
_cell.angle_alpha   90.00
_cell.angle_beta   90.00
_cell.angle_gamma   90.00
#
_symmetry.space_group_name_H-M   'P 1'
#
loop_
_entity.id
_entity.type
_entity.pdbx_description
1 polymer ?
#
loop_
_entity_poly.entity_id
_entity_poly.type
_entity_poly.pdbx_seq_one_letter_code
_entity_poly.pdbx_strand_id
1 'polypeptide(L)'
;MGTMLTGGEIMVKCLEAEGVDILFGYPGAAICPFYDALYDSPIRHVLVRSEQNAAHMASGYARASGRPGVCVATSGPGATNLITGIATAYMDSIPIVAITGQVNLEQLGRDVFQEADITGACESFTKHSYLVKSVEDLPRVFKEAFHIASTGRPGPVLIDVPEDVQEALAEAFHYPEVADIPGYKPKTAGHPLQIKRALEAISQAKRPVICCGGGVVLSGAREEMTAFAQKSGIPIVSTMMGIGVMPMGSPVYLGMIGKFGRSYANRAIGEADLIVLCGARVGDRAIALPNQIAEQARVIHIDIDPAEIGKNMRVDVPIVGDVKQVLAALAEKVHPVECRDWVERVLRYKREFVPRGQDREDTVEPRSFIRALSAMMEEDAILTADPGQGQIWAAINFTQKEGRFLTSGGLGTMGYALPAALGAKLAKPRRQVLAVCGDGAFQMSLCELATVAASHAPLKVVVFDNRRLGMVREYQNSRYARRHIGTHMDGNPDFVALCQAYGIPAALAKNNREAESLAKEMLQSPRPYVLVCRVDPETPSV
;
A
#
# COMPACT_ATOMS: atom_id res chain seq x y z
N MET A 1 -26.30 -13.33 -37.73
CA MET A 1 -25.78 -14.30 -36.78
C MET A 1 -24.82 -13.52 -35.87
N GLY A 2 -25.09 -13.46 -34.57
CA GLY A 2 -24.16 -12.85 -33.64
C GLY A 2 -22.82 -13.63 -33.67
N THR A 3 -21.71 -12.93 -33.52
CA THR A 3 -20.40 -13.57 -33.42
C THR A 3 -20.36 -14.32 -32.09
N MET A 4 -20.20 -15.64 -32.12
CA MET A 4 -19.96 -16.42 -30.90
C MET A 4 -18.60 -16.03 -30.34
N LEU A 5 -18.49 -15.87 -29.03
CA LEU A 5 -17.27 -15.55 -28.33
C LEU A 5 -16.90 -16.67 -27.36
N THR A 6 -15.61 -16.95 -27.24
CA THR A 6 -15.10 -17.84 -26.19
C THR A 6 -15.15 -17.16 -24.82
N GLY A 7 -15.13 -17.94 -23.75
CA GLY A 7 -15.03 -17.39 -22.38
C GLY A 7 -13.77 -16.53 -22.21
N GLY A 8 -12.63 -16.92 -22.81
CA GLY A 8 -11.40 -16.12 -22.82
C GLY A 8 -11.60 -14.73 -23.47
N GLU A 9 -12.27 -14.68 -24.62
CA GLU A 9 -12.61 -13.40 -25.27
C GLU A 9 -13.57 -12.57 -24.44
N ILE A 10 -14.55 -13.19 -23.77
CA ILE A 10 -15.47 -12.51 -22.86
C ILE A 10 -14.73 -11.92 -21.66
N MET A 11 -13.81 -12.67 -21.05
CA MET A 11 -12.98 -12.17 -19.93
C MET A 11 -12.20 -10.91 -20.35
N VAL A 12 -11.56 -10.93 -21.52
CA VAL A 12 -10.84 -9.76 -22.05
C VAL A 12 -11.77 -8.57 -22.27
N LYS A 13 -12.94 -8.79 -22.90
CA LYS A 13 -13.94 -7.73 -23.10
C LYS A 13 -14.48 -7.16 -21.78
N CYS A 14 -14.63 -7.98 -20.73
CA CYS A 14 -15.00 -7.50 -19.40
C CYS A 14 -13.91 -6.57 -18.82
N LEU A 15 -12.63 -6.91 -18.97
CA LEU A 15 -11.52 -6.07 -18.53
C LEU A 15 -11.47 -4.74 -19.32
N GLU A 16 -11.70 -4.79 -20.63
CA GLU A 16 -11.80 -3.58 -21.46
C GLU A 16 -12.97 -2.68 -21.02
N ALA A 17 -14.12 -3.27 -20.73
CA ALA A 17 -15.31 -2.54 -20.24
C ALA A 17 -15.08 -1.89 -18.87
N GLU A 18 -14.25 -2.47 -18.00
CA GLU A 18 -13.82 -1.87 -16.73
C GLU A 18 -12.64 -0.87 -16.90
N GLY A 19 -12.20 -0.64 -18.14
CA GLY A 19 -11.14 0.33 -18.47
C GLY A 19 -9.75 -0.13 -18.01
N VAL A 20 -9.51 -1.43 -17.95
CA VAL A 20 -8.19 -1.99 -17.65
C VAL A 20 -7.26 -1.74 -18.85
N ASP A 21 -6.18 -1.04 -18.61
CA ASP A 21 -5.18 -0.70 -19.63
C ASP A 21 -3.88 -1.52 -19.48
N ILE A 22 -3.70 -2.14 -18.31
CA ILE A 22 -2.52 -2.94 -17.97
C ILE A 22 -2.89 -4.03 -16.97
N LEU A 23 -2.31 -5.21 -17.14
CA LEU A 23 -2.36 -6.30 -16.17
C LEU A 23 -0.98 -6.93 -15.97
N PHE A 24 -0.81 -7.56 -14.82
CA PHE A 24 0.44 -8.19 -14.39
C PHE A 24 0.21 -9.69 -14.26
N GLY A 25 1.00 -10.53 -14.91
CA GLY A 25 0.71 -11.94 -14.83
C GLY A 25 1.82 -12.86 -15.30
N TYR A 26 1.60 -14.15 -15.03
CA TYR A 26 2.45 -15.23 -15.48
C TYR A 26 1.57 -16.34 -16.10
N PRO A 27 1.75 -16.69 -17.40
CA PRO A 27 0.93 -17.67 -18.06
C PRO A 27 1.24 -19.09 -17.61
N GLY A 28 0.26 -19.97 -17.79
CA GLY A 28 0.35 -21.41 -17.63
C GLY A 28 -0.85 -22.07 -18.32
N ALA A 29 -0.89 -23.40 -18.42
CA ALA A 29 -1.86 -24.12 -19.27
C ALA A 29 -3.32 -23.70 -19.00
N ALA A 30 -3.76 -23.78 -17.75
CA ALA A 30 -5.16 -23.53 -17.38
C ALA A 30 -5.64 -22.07 -17.53
N ILE A 31 -4.82 -21.15 -18.00
CA ILE A 31 -5.18 -19.75 -18.31
C ILE A 31 -4.81 -19.38 -19.77
N CYS A 32 -4.31 -20.32 -20.55
CA CYS A 32 -3.94 -20.07 -21.96
C CYS A 32 -5.11 -19.58 -22.82
N PRO A 33 -6.35 -20.04 -22.70
CA PRO A 33 -7.44 -19.50 -23.53
C PRO A 33 -7.68 -18.00 -23.29
N PHE A 34 -7.52 -17.52 -22.06
CA PHE A 34 -7.53 -16.09 -21.77
C PHE A 34 -6.34 -15.36 -22.42
N TYR A 35 -5.12 -15.91 -22.34
CA TYR A 35 -3.93 -15.30 -22.95
C TYR A 35 -3.98 -15.27 -24.46
N ASP A 36 -4.61 -16.27 -25.10
CA ASP A 36 -4.86 -16.29 -26.55
C ASP A 36 -5.76 -15.10 -26.94
N ALA A 37 -6.88 -14.93 -26.25
CA ALA A 37 -7.78 -13.80 -26.47
C ALA A 37 -7.12 -12.44 -26.18
N LEU A 38 -6.22 -12.38 -25.18
CA LEU A 38 -5.50 -11.16 -24.81
C LEU A 38 -4.55 -10.67 -25.91
N TYR A 39 -4.10 -11.57 -26.80
CA TYR A 39 -3.17 -11.24 -27.89
C TYR A 39 -3.70 -10.14 -28.82
N ASP A 40 -4.99 -10.13 -29.08
CA ASP A 40 -5.66 -9.15 -29.95
C ASP A 40 -6.21 -7.92 -29.21
N SER A 41 -6.00 -7.83 -27.88
CA SER A 41 -6.49 -6.75 -27.02
C SER A 41 -5.47 -5.60 -26.90
N PRO A 42 -5.92 -4.34 -26.75
CA PRO A 42 -5.06 -3.21 -26.43
C PRO A 42 -4.51 -3.24 -25.00
N ILE A 43 -4.97 -4.15 -24.14
CA ILE A 43 -4.52 -4.27 -22.75
C ILE A 43 -3.04 -4.68 -22.72
N ARG A 44 -2.21 -3.85 -22.09
CA ARG A 44 -0.79 -4.16 -21.95
C ARG A 44 -0.59 -5.28 -20.93
N HIS A 45 -0.01 -6.39 -21.34
CA HIS A 45 0.47 -7.43 -20.44
C HIS A 45 1.89 -7.15 -19.94
N VAL A 46 2.14 -7.26 -18.64
CA VAL A 46 3.46 -7.22 -18.02
C VAL A 46 3.80 -8.59 -17.47
N LEU A 47 4.72 -9.27 -18.15
CA LEU A 47 5.21 -10.58 -17.73
C LEU A 47 6.10 -10.44 -16.49
N VAL A 48 5.61 -10.90 -15.34
CA VAL A 48 6.35 -10.96 -14.07
C VAL A 48 7.30 -12.16 -14.03
N ARG A 49 8.06 -12.29 -12.96
CA ARG A 49 8.93 -13.45 -12.73
C ARG A 49 8.49 -14.29 -11.51
N SER A 50 7.48 -13.78 -10.81
CA SER A 50 6.80 -14.48 -9.72
C SER A 50 5.38 -13.94 -9.57
N GLU A 51 4.40 -14.79 -9.38
CA GLU A 51 2.99 -14.41 -9.29
C GLU A 51 2.71 -13.56 -8.03
N GLN A 52 3.42 -13.82 -6.92
CA GLN A 52 3.37 -12.95 -5.75
C GLN A 52 3.66 -11.48 -6.12
N ASN A 53 4.65 -11.28 -6.98
CA ASN A 53 5.04 -9.95 -7.44
C ASN A 53 4.04 -9.35 -8.43
N ALA A 54 3.28 -10.18 -9.18
CA ALA A 54 2.15 -9.69 -9.98
C ALA A 54 1.12 -8.97 -9.10
N ALA A 55 0.73 -9.60 -7.98
CA ALA A 55 -0.20 -8.98 -7.03
C ALA A 55 0.40 -7.73 -6.36
N HIS A 56 1.70 -7.70 -6.07
CA HIS A 56 2.37 -6.51 -5.55
C HIS A 56 2.45 -5.38 -6.60
N MET A 57 2.69 -5.70 -7.88
CA MET A 57 2.64 -4.71 -8.96
C MET A 57 1.23 -4.16 -9.14
N ALA A 58 0.20 -5.03 -9.14
CA ALA A 58 -1.20 -4.63 -9.16
C ALA A 58 -1.56 -3.73 -7.98
N SER A 59 -1.07 -4.03 -6.78
CA SER A 59 -1.22 -3.19 -5.58
C SER A 59 -0.57 -1.80 -5.76
N GLY A 60 0.67 -1.76 -6.25
CA GLY A 60 1.37 -0.50 -6.54
C GLY A 60 0.65 0.34 -7.60
N TYR A 61 0.18 -0.32 -8.66
CA TYR A 61 -0.64 0.31 -9.71
C TYR A 61 -1.92 0.91 -9.14
N ALA A 62 -2.67 0.12 -8.36
CA ALA A 62 -3.93 0.58 -7.76
C ALA A 62 -3.73 1.79 -6.85
N ARG A 63 -2.72 1.76 -5.99
CA ARG A 63 -2.40 2.87 -5.07
C ARG A 63 -1.94 4.14 -5.78
N ALA A 64 -1.29 4.02 -6.93
CA ALA A 64 -0.83 5.16 -7.72
C ALA A 64 -1.91 5.70 -8.67
N SER A 65 -2.67 4.82 -9.32
CA SER A 65 -3.71 5.20 -10.30
C SER A 65 -5.02 5.64 -9.65
N GLY A 66 -5.39 5.03 -8.50
CA GLY A 66 -6.71 5.14 -7.88
C GLY A 66 -7.77 4.20 -8.49
N ARG A 67 -7.37 3.28 -9.36
CA ARG A 67 -8.22 2.26 -10.00
C ARG A 67 -7.81 0.85 -9.52
N PRO A 68 -8.67 -0.16 -9.56
CA PRO A 68 -8.28 -1.53 -9.26
C PRO A 68 -7.10 -2.00 -10.11
N GLY A 69 -6.14 -2.68 -9.48
CA GLY A 69 -5.06 -3.36 -10.19
C GLY A 69 -5.47 -4.78 -10.53
N VAL A 70 -5.00 -5.29 -11.67
CA VAL A 70 -5.34 -6.65 -12.13
C VAL A 70 -4.10 -7.52 -12.18
N CYS A 71 -4.17 -8.71 -11.56
CA CYS A 71 -3.13 -9.72 -11.70
C CYS A 71 -3.73 -11.06 -12.15
N VAL A 72 -2.96 -11.81 -12.95
CA VAL A 72 -3.42 -13.05 -13.59
C VAL A 72 -2.38 -14.14 -13.39
N ALA A 73 -2.83 -15.34 -13.01
CA ALA A 73 -2.00 -16.53 -12.87
C ALA A 73 -2.73 -17.79 -13.33
N THR A 74 -1.98 -18.85 -13.58
CA THR A 74 -2.53 -20.17 -13.84
C THR A 74 -3.00 -20.86 -12.55
N SER A 75 -3.55 -22.04 -12.67
CA SER A 75 -3.95 -22.92 -11.54
C SER A 75 -2.76 -23.40 -10.71
N GLY A 76 -3.04 -24.16 -9.66
CA GLY A 76 -2.05 -24.83 -8.82
C GLY A 76 -1.01 -23.86 -8.24
N PRO A 77 0.30 -24.05 -8.50
CA PRO A 77 1.36 -23.22 -7.94
C PRO A 77 1.27 -21.75 -8.35
N GLY A 78 0.77 -21.44 -9.56
CA GLY A 78 0.58 -20.06 -10.00
C GLY A 78 -0.45 -19.33 -9.15
N ALA A 79 -1.59 -19.95 -8.91
CA ALA A 79 -2.65 -19.42 -8.05
C ALA A 79 -2.19 -19.30 -6.59
N THR A 80 -1.56 -20.35 -6.03
CA THR A 80 -1.11 -20.34 -4.62
C THR A 80 0.00 -19.30 -4.36
N ASN A 81 0.85 -19.02 -5.35
CA ASN A 81 1.86 -17.95 -5.24
C ASN A 81 1.25 -16.55 -5.13
N LEU A 82 0.01 -16.32 -5.59
CA LEU A 82 -0.69 -15.04 -5.42
C LEU A 82 -1.10 -14.76 -3.96
N ILE A 83 -1.28 -15.78 -3.12
CA ILE A 83 -1.91 -15.67 -1.79
C ILE A 83 -1.25 -14.58 -0.93
N THR A 84 0.08 -14.56 -0.83
CA THR A 84 0.80 -13.54 -0.05
C THR A 84 0.52 -12.13 -0.57
N GLY A 85 0.48 -11.95 -1.89
CA GLY A 85 0.18 -10.65 -2.50
C GLY A 85 -1.26 -10.21 -2.28
N ILE A 86 -2.22 -11.14 -2.39
CA ILE A 86 -3.64 -10.92 -2.09
C ILE A 86 -3.81 -10.56 -0.61
N ALA A 87 -3.21 -11.31 0.31
CA ALA A 87 -3.26 -11.03 1.75
C ALA A 87 -2.65 -9.66 2.09
N THR A 88 -1.55 -9.26 1.42
CA THR A 88 -0.96 -7.94 1.56
C THR A 88 -1.94 -6.84 1.15
N ALA A 89 -2.61 -6.99 0.01
CA ALA A 89 -3.61 -6.04 -0.48
C ALA A 89 -4.82 -5.97 0.47
N TYR A 90 -5.29 -7.11 0.99
CA TYR A 90 -6.39 -7.16 1.95
C TYR A 90 -6.08 -6.40 3.24
N MET A 91 -4.91 -6.66 3.82
CA MET A 91 -4.49 -6.00 5.06
C MET A 91 -4.33 -4.49 4.91
N ASP A 92 -3.98 -4.02 3.72
CA ASP A 92 -3.79 -2.59 3.43
C ASP A 92 -5.01 -1.94 2.74
N SER A 93 -6.10 -2.70 2.54
CA SER A 93 -7.35 -2.23 1.91
C SER A 93 -7.13 -1.73 0.48
N ILE A 94 -6.35 -2.47 -0.32
CA ILE A 94 -6.01 -2.09 -1.69
C ILE A 94 -6.88 -2.87 -2.68
N PRO A 95 -7.59 -2.19 -3.60
CA PRO A 95 -8.43 -2.84 -4.58
C PRO A 95 -7.57 -3.53 -5.64
N ILE A 96 -7.58 -4.85 -5.65
CA ILE A 96 -7.03 -5.67 -6.73
C ILE A 96 -8.07 -6.70 -7.16
N VAL A 97 -8.07 -7.04 -8.44
CA VAL A 97 -8.80 -8.17 -8.99
C VAL A 97 -7.77 -9.21 -9.41
N ALA A 98 -7.74 -10.33 -8.71
CA ALA A 98 -6.89 -11.47 -9.01
C ALA A 98 -7.68 -12.47 -9.85
N ILE A 99 -7.15 -12.87 -10.99
CA ILE A 99 -7.77 -13.83 -11.90
C ILE A 99 -6.88 -15.06 -11.95
N THR A 100 -7.46 -16.23 -11.69
CA THR A 100 -6.75 -17.52 -11.77
C THR A 100 -7.43 -18.43 -12.77
N GLY A 101 -6.60 -19.18 -13.52
CA GLY A 101 -7.10 -20.35 -14.23
C GLY A 101 -7.34 -21.49 -13.25
N GLN A 102 -8.22 -22.40 -13.61
CA GLN A 102 -8.53 -23.60 -12.84
C GLN A 102 -8.65 -24.81 -13.77
N VAL A 103 -8.51 -26.00 -13.23
CA VAL A 103 -8.79 -27.25 -13.95
C VAL A 103 -10.26 -27.30 -14.37
N ASN A 104 -10.59 -28.15 -15.35
CA ASN A 104 -11.96 -28.28 -15.85
C ASN A 104 -12.95 -28.61 -14.72
N LEU A 105 -14.18 -28.11 -14.83
CA LEU A 105 -15.23 -28.25 -13.80
C LEU A 105 -15.44 -29.70 -13.35
N GLU A 106 -15.43 -30.65 -14.29
CA GLU A 106 -15.61 -32.06 -13.97
C GLU A 106 -14.43 -32.71 -13.21
N GLN A 107 -13.28 -32.05 -13.22
CA GLN A 107 -12.04 -32.50 -12.57
C GLN A 107 -11.89 -31.97 -11.15
N LEU A 108 -12.68 -30.99 -10.76
CA LEU A 108 -12.61 -30.40 -9.42
C LEU A 108 -12.90 -31.42 -8.33
N GLY A 109 -12.05 -31.42 -7.28
CA GLY A 109 -12.13 -32.34 -6.15
C GLY A 109 -11.62 -33.74 -6.46
N ARG A 110 -10.83 -33.93 -7.54
CA ARG A 110 -10.29 -35.23 -7.95
C ARG A 110 -8.76 -35.33 -7.83
N ASP A 111 -8.11 -34.35 -7.21
CA ASP A 111 -6.65 -34.28 -7.03
C ASP A 111 -5.88 -34.41 -8.37
N VAL A 112 -6.38 -33.77 -9.41
CA VAL A 112 -5.72 -33.77 -10.72
C VAL A 112 -4.52 -32.81 -10.74
N PHE A 113 -3.69 -32.94 -11.78
CA PHE A 113 -2.48 -32.10 -11.92
C PHE A 113 -2.79 -30.60 -11.86
N GLN A 114 -2.09 -29.89 -10.98
CA GLN A 114 -2.23 -28.44 -10.73
C GLN A 114 -3.63 -28.01 -10.24
N GLU A 115 -4.44 -28.91 -9.73
CA GLU A 115 -5.64 -28.51 -8.99
C GLU A 115 -5.27 -27.88 -7.65
N ALA A 116 -5.91 -26.77 -7.31
CA ALA A 116 -5.85 -26.16 -5.99
C ALA A 116 -7.17 -25.43 -5.70
N ASP A 117 -7.72 -25.62 -4.51
CA ASP A 117 -8.84 -24.83 -4.02
C ASP A 117 -8.35 -23.43 -3.61
N ILE A 118 -8.13 -22.60 -4.62
CA ILE A 118 -7.64 -21.23 -4.39
C ILE A 118 -8.73 -20.33 -3.79
N THR A 119 -10.00 -20.59 -4.07
CA THR A 119 -11.12 -19.85 -3.50
C THR A 119 -11.20 -20.05 -1.99
N GLY A 120 -11.12 -21.30 -1.53
CA GLY A 120 -11.04 -21.64 -0.10
C GLY A 120 -9.78 -21.11 0.56
N ALA A 121 -8.61 -21.25 -0.10
CA ALA A 121 -7.34 -20.77 0.43
C ALA A 121 -7.28 -19.24 0.60
N CYS A 122 -8.01 -18.49 -0.23
CA CYS A 122 -8.04 -17.02 -0.20
C CYS A 122 -9.22 -16.43 0.60
N GLU A 123 -10.16 -17.25 1.09
CA GLU A 123 -11.39 -16.76 1.75
C GLU A 123 -11.13 -15.73 2.85
N SER A 124 -10.12 -15.95 3.69
CA SER A 124 -9.77 -15.04 4.78
C SER A 124 -9.04 -13.76 4.33
N PHE A 125 -8.62 -13.67 3.08
CA PHE A 125 -7.78 -12.59 2.55
C PHE A 125 -8.42 -11.87 1.36
N THR A 126 -9.69 -12.16 1.05
CA THR A 126 -10.44 -11.49 -0.01
C THR A 126 -11.72 -10.89 0.54
N LYS A 127 -12.25 -9.90 -0.16
CA LYS A 127 -13.61 -9.42 0.11
C LYS A 127 -14.65 -10.40 -0.42
N HIS A 128 -14.32 -11.07 -1.53
CA HIS A 128 -15.10 -12.13 -2.14
C HIS A 128 -14.24 -12.96 -3.08
N SER A 129 -14.61 -14.23 -3.27
CA SER A 129 -13.98 -15.13 -4.22
C SER A 129 -15.05 -15.81 -5.05
N TYR A 130 -14.86 -15.83 -6.36
CA TYR A 130 -15.74 -16.48 -7.33
C TYR A 130 -15.06 -17.71 -7.92
N LEU A 131 -15.74 -18.85 -7.93
CA LEU A 131 -15.47 -19.95 -8.84
C LEU A 131 -16.52 -19.91 -9.95
N VAL A 132 -16.13 -19.55 -11.16
CA VAL A 132 -17.05 -19.38 -12.30
C VAL A 132 -17.40 -20.74 -12.86
N LYS A 133 -18.70 -21.04 -13.00
CA LYS A 133 -19.19 -22.36 -13.44
C LYS A 133 -19.84 -22.36 -14.83
N SER A 134 -20.02 -21.17 -15.41
CA SER A 134 -20.65 -21.00 -16.73
C SER A 134 -20.09 -19.80 -17.43
N VAL A 135 -19.92 -19.88 -18.74
CA VAL A 135 -19.44 -18.77 -19.58
C VAL A 135 -20.40 -17.58 -19.54
N GLU A 136 -21.69 -17.81 -19.39
CA GLU A 136 -22.72 -16.78 -19.28
C GLU A 136 -22.62 -15.95 -17.99
N ASP A 137 -22.00 -16.50 -16.94
CA ASP A 137 -21.80 -15.79 -15.67
C ASP A 137 -20.64 -14.80 -15.72
N LEU A 138 -19.68 -14.95 -16.65
CA LEU A 138 -18.46 -14.14 -16.70
C LEU A 138 -18.75 -12.62 -16.66
N PRO A 139 -19.64 -12.04 -17.50
CA PRO A 139 -19.85 -10.59 -17.48
C PRO A 139 -20.37 -10.08 -16.13
N ARG A 140 -21.29 -10.82 -15.50
CA ARG A 140 -21.83 -10.50 -14.18
C ARG A 140 -20.75 -10.59 -13.10
N VAL A 141 -19.99 -11.69 -13.08
CA VAL A 141 -18.94 -11.92 -12.07
C VAL A 141 -17.85 -10.85 -12.14
N PHE A 142 -17.39 -10.49 -13.34
CA PHE A 142 -16.39 -9.42 -13.50
C PHE A 142 -16.95 -8.08 -13.01
N LYS A 143 -18.18 -7.73 -13.38
CA LYS A 143 -18.82 -6.48 -12.91
C LYS A 143 -18.91 -6.41 -11.39
N GLU A 144 -19.37 -7.48 -10.77
CA GLU A 144 -19.47 -7.59 -9.31
C GLU A 144 -18.09 -7.53 -8.64
N ALA A 145 -17.08 -8.22 -9.19
CA ALA A 145 -15.73 -8.25 -8.65
C ALA A 145 -15.09 -6.85 -8.61
N PHE A 146 -15.15 -6.09 -9.71
CA PHE A 146 -14.62 -4.73 -9.75
C PHE A 146 -15.38 -3.79 -8.83
N HIS A 147 -16.71 -3.94 -8.76
CA HIS A 147 -17.55 -3.17 -7.82
C HIS A 147 -17.20 -3.47 -6.36
N ILE A 148 -17.12 -4.76 -5.98
CA ILE A 148 -16.77 -5.16 -4.61
C ILE A 148 -15.35 -4.70 -4.26
N ALA A 149 -14.38 -4.86 -5.17
CA ALA A 149 -12.99 -4.47 -4.92
C ALA A 149 -12.85 -2.97 -4.59
N SER A 150 -13.63 -2.10 -5.26
CA SER A 150 -13.47 -0.63 -5.19
C SER A 150 -14.41 0.07 -4.22
N THR A 151 -15.50 -0.55 -3.79
CA THR A 151 -16.53 0.10 -2.97
C THR A 151 -16.49 -0.34 -1.50
N GLY A 152 -17.11 0.44 -0.62
CA GLY A 152 -16.96 0.23 0.82
C GLY A 152 -15.49 0.36 1.24
N ARG A 153 -15.03 -0.49 2.16
CA ARG A 153 -13.60 -0.66 2.40
C ARG A 153 -13.00 -1.38 1.19
N PRO A 154 -12.10 -0.76 0.41
CA PRO A 154 -11.50 -1.42 -0.74
C PRO A 154 -10.72 -2.68 -0.34
N GLY A 155 -10.53 -3.61 -1.28
CA GLY A 155 -9.76 -4.82 -1.03
C GLY A 155 -9.77 -5.78 -2.21
N PRO A 156 -9.04 -6.89 -2.12
CA PRO A 156 -8.91 -7.86 -3.20
C PRO A 156 -10.18 -8.67 -3.41
N VAL A 157 -10.43 -9.03 -4.67
CA VAL A 157 -11.43 -10.02 -5.08
C VAL A 157 -10.74 -11.02 -5.99
N LEU A 158 -11.05 -12.31 -5.82
CA LEU A 158 -10.54 -13.40 -6.64
C LEU A 158 -11.62 -13.88 -7.62
N ILE A 159 -11.23 -14.11 -8.87
CA ILE A 159 -12.05 -14.77 -9.89
C ILE A 159 -11.28 -15.98 -10.39
N ASP A 160 -11.76 -17.18 -10.03
CA ASP A 160 -11.19 -18.45 -10.44
C ASP A 160 -12.01 -19.02 -11.59
N VAL A 161 -11.38 -19.22 -12.76
CA VAL A 161 -12.09 -19.56 -14.00
C VAL A 161 -11.53 -20.86 -14.56
N PRO A 162 -12.34 -21.96 -14.54
CA PRO A 162 -11.97 -23.23 -15.15
C PRO A 162 -11.68 -23.14 -16.65
N GLU A 163 -10.74 -23.94 -17.13
CA GLU A 163 -10.27 -23.94 -18.52
C GLU A 163 -11.42 -24.19 -19.51
N ASP A 164 -12.29 -25.18 -19.23
CA ASP A 164 -13.47 -25.47 -20.04
C ASP A 164 -14.48 -24.30 -20.08
N VAL A 165 -14.60 -23.49 -19.04
CA VAL A 165 -15.40 -22.25 -19.06
C VAL A 165 -14.75 -21.19 -19.94
N GLN A 166 -13.42 -21.10 -19.95
CA GLN A 166 -12.69 -20.17 -20.83
C GLN A 166 -12.80 -20.57 -22.31
N GLU A 167 -12.89 -21.86 -22.62
CA GLU A 167 -13.06 -22.40 -23.97
C GLU A 167 -14.52 -22.42 -24.45
N ALA A 168 -15.48 -22.42 -23.54
CA ALA A 168 -16.91 -22.48 -23.87
C ALA A 168 -17.33 -21.28 -24.72
N LEU A 169 -18.27 -21.53 -25.64
CA LEU A 169 -18.81 -20.52 -26.57
C LEU A 169 -20.13 -19.94 -26.04
N ALA A 170 -20.26 -18.62 -26.04
CA ALA A 170 -21.49 -17.91 -25.75
C ALA A 170 -22.02 -17.17 -27.01
N GLU A 171 -23.34 -17.18 -27.18
CA GLU A 171 -24.00 -16.57 -28.34
C GLU A 171 -24.05 -15.03 -28.30
N ALA A 172 -23.95 -14.42 -27.10
CA ALA A 172 -24.03 -12.97 -26.95
C ALA A 172 -23.17 -12.49 -25.77
N PHE A 173 -22.51 -11.38 -25.96
CA PHE A 173 -21.84 -10.66 -24.90
C PHE A 173 -22.63 -9.41 -24.52
N HIS A 174 -23.04 -9.35 -23.28
CA HIS A 174 -23.66 -8.16 -22.69
C HIS A 174 -22.99 -7.86 -21.34
N TYR A 175 -22.31 -6.71 -21.23
CA TYR A 175 -21.70 -6.32 -19.97
C TYR A 175 -22.68 -5.45 -19.16
N PRO A 176 -22.96 -5.79 -17.89
CA PRO A 176 -23.90 -5.03 -17.07
C PRO A 176 -23.41 -3.60 -16.82
N GLU A 177 -24.30 -2.62 -16.92
CA GLU A 177 -23.97 -1.23 -16.58
C GLU A 177 -23.72 -1.06 -15.07
N VAL A 178 -24.50 -1.75 -14.24
CA VAL A 178 -24.48 -1.66 -12.78
C VAL A 178 -24.34 -3.04 -12.17
N ALA A 179 -23.56 -3.15 -11.09
CA ALA A 179 -23.54 -4.36 -10.27
C ALA A 179 -24.78 -4.38 -9.37
N ASP A 180 -25.57 -5.46 -9.47
CA ASP A 180 -26.73 -5.69 -8.59
C ASP A 180 -26.40 -6.85 -7.62
N ILE A 181 -25.92 -6.50 -6.44
CA ILE A 181 -25.51 -7.47 -5.41
C ILE A 181 -26.46 -7.36 -4.23
N PRO A 182 -27.33 -8.37 -4.00
CA PRO A 182 -28.28 -8.35 -2.90
C PRO A 182 -27.59 -8.11 -1.55
N GLY A 183 -28.07 -7.11 -0.81
CA GLY A 183 -27.55 -6.78 0.52
C GLY A 183 -26.24 -5.99 0.56
N TYR A 184 -25.50 -5.87 -0.54
CA TYR A 184 -24.26 -5.09 -0.58
C TYR A 184 -24.52 -3.63 -0.94
N LYS A 185 -24.67 -2.79 0.08
CA LYS A 185 -24.97 -1.33 -0.06
C LYS A 185 -24.07 -0.53 0.89
N PRO A 186 -22.80 -0.28 0.53
CA PRO A 186 -21.88 0.49 1.36
C PRO A 186 -22.42 1.88 1.65
N LYS A 187 -22.40 2.28 2.94
CA LYS A 187 -22.80 3.63 3.35
C LYS A 187 -21.62 4.57 3.20
N THR A 188 -21.80 5.63 2.42
CA THR A 188 -20.75 6.64 2.19
C THR A 188 -20.98 7.93 2.96
N ALA A 189 -22.23 8.35 3.13
CA ALA A 189 -22.57 9.55 3.91
C ALA A 189 -22.63 9.25 5.41
N GLY A 190 -21.94 10.05 6.23
CA GLY A 190 -22.03 9.97 7.68
C GLY A 190 -23.43 10.36 8.19
N HIS A 191 -23.86 9.73 9.29
CA HIS A 191 -25.18 10.03 9.86
C HIS A 191 -25.20 11.47 10.43
N PRO A 192 -26.19 12.34 10.06
CA PRO A 192 -26.22 13.76 10.45
C PRO A 192 -26.15 14.02 11.95
N LEU A 193 -26.80 13.16 12.77
CA LEU A 193 -26.74 13.27 14.22
C LEU A 193 -25.35 13.01 14.78
N GLN A 194 -24.60 12.05 14.20
CA GLN A 194 -23.24 11.78 14.62
C GLN A 194 -22.28 12.89 14.19
N ILE A 195 -22.46 13.47 13.03
CA ILE A 195 -21.71 14.67 12.59
C ILE A 195 -21.96 15.82 13.56
N LYS A 196 -23.21 16.06 13.97
CA LYS A 196 -23.55 17.08 14.99
C LYS A 196 -22.84 16.81 16.33
N ARG A 197 -22.90 15.58 16.83
CA ARG A 197 -22.21 15.17 18.09
C ARG A 197 -20.70 15.34 17.99
N ALA A 198 -20.12 15.04 16.83
CA ALA A 198 -18.70 15.27 16.58
C ALA A 198 -18.33 16.75 16.65
N LEU A 199 -19.10 17.63 16.01
CA LEU A 199 -18.91 19.09 16.08
C LEU A 199 -19.03 19.63 17.50
N GLU A 200 -20.00 19.14 18.28
CA GLU A 200 -20.16 19.49 19.69
C GLU A 200 -18.95 19.04 20.52
N ALA A 201 -18.45 17.82 20.30
CA ALA A 201 -17.25 17.34 20.98
C ALA A 201 -16.00 18.14 20.62
N ILE A 202 -15.86 18.51 19.33
CA ILE A 202 -14.74 19.31 18.83
C ILE A 202 -14.75 20.71 19.44
N SER A 203 -15.90 21.37 19.51
CA SER A 203 -16.02 22.73 20.06
C SER A 203 -15.69 22.83 21.55
N GLN A 204 -15.82 21.73 22.31
CA GLN A 204 -15.55 21.66 23.75
C GLN A 204 -14.10 21.29 24.08
N ALA A 205 -13.35 20.76 23.11
CA ALA A 205 -12.00 20.25 23.33
C ALA A 205 -10.99 21.37 23.61
N LYS A 206 -10.06 21.11 24.52
CA LYS A 206 -8.95 22.01 24.84
C LYS A 206 -7.61 21.53 24.27
N ARG A 207 -7.47 20.21 24.09
CA ARG A 207 -6.26 19.58 23.54
C ARG A 207 -6.61 18.55 22.45
N PRO A 208 -7.33 18.99 21.37
CA PRO A 208 -7.72 18.07 20.33
C PRO A 208 -6.54 17.68 19.44
N VAL A 209 -6.60 16.44 18.87
CA VAL A 209 -5.66 15.96 17.84
C VAL A 209 -6.44 15.20 16.76
N ILE A 210 -6.13 15.44 15.50
CA ILE A 210 -6.63 14.63 14.38
C ILE A 210 -5.59 13.56 14.06
N CYS A 211 -6.02 12.30 13.99
CA CYS A 211 -5.18 11.17 13.60
C CYS A 211 -5.63 10.61 12.24
N CYS A 212 -4.80 10.77 11.21
CA CYS A 212 -5.10 10.34 9.85
C CYS A 212 -4.53 8.96 9.55
N GLY A 213 -5.36 8.09 9.00
CA GLY A 213 -4.95 6.78 8.48
C GLY A 213 -4.96 6.67 6.97
N GLY A 214 -4.74 5.45 6.48
CA GLY A 214 -4.76 5.12 5.05
C GLY A 214 -6.09 5.42 4.36
N GLY A 215 -7.21 5.39 5.09
CA GLY A 215 -8.53 5.69 4.54
C GLY A 215 -8.64 7.11 3.98
N VAL A 216 -7.95 8.10 4.57
CA VAL A 216 -7.91 9.48 4.03
C VAL A 216 -7.21 9.51 2.67
N VAL A 217 -6.14 8.73 2.51
CA VAL A 217 -5.41 8.64 1.24
C VAL A 217 -6.23 7.87 0.19
N LEU A 218 -6.86 6.76 0.58
CA LEU A 218 -7.64 5.89 -0.31
C LEU A 218 -8.91 6.57 -0.81
N SER A 219 -9.61 7.33 0.04
CA SER A 219 -10.80 8.11 -0.36
C SER A 219 -10.47 9.39 -1.14
N GLY A 220 -9.17 9.74 -1.30
CA GLY A 220 -8.77 10.99 -1.94
C GLY A 220 -9.19 12.25 -1.17
N ALA A 221 -9.28 12.17 0.17
CA ALA A 221 -9.80 13.22 1.06
C ALA A 221 -8.74 14.23 1.52
N ARG A 222 -7.66 14.41 0.77
CA ARG A 222 -6.55 15.31 1.16
C ARG A 222 -6.99 16.78 1.28
N GLU A 223 -7.78 17.24 0.32
CA GLU A 223 -8.28 18.62 0.29
C GLU A 223 -9.26 18.87 1.44
N GLU A 224 -10.19 17.95 1.67
CA GLU A 224 -11.17 18.04 2.74
C GLU A 224 -10.49 17.98 4.12
N MET A 225 -9.48 17.13 4.28
CA MET A 225 -8.66 17.07 5.51
C MET A 225 -7.92 18.39 5.74
N THR A 226 -7.32 18.94 4.70
CA THR A 226 -6.62 20.23 4.78
C THR A 226 -7.57 21.34 5.18
N ALA A 227 -8.74 21.43 4.53
CA ALA A 227 -9.77 22.41 4.85
C ALA A 227 -10.30 22.28 6.28
N PHE A 228 -10.56 21.05 6.73
CA PHE A 228 -11.02 20.76 8.09
C PHE A 228 -9.97 21.18 9.13
N ALA A 229 -8.71 20.82 8.91
CA ALA A 229 -7.63 21.16 9.84
C ALA A 229 -7.35 22.67 9.89
N GLN A 230 -7.35 23.36 8.74
CA GLN A 230 -7.15 24.81 8.68
C GLN A 230 -8.28 25.57 9.38
N LYS A 231 -9.54 25.17 9.14
CA LYS A 231 -10.69 25.81 9.78
C LYS A 231 -10.75 25.57 11.30
N SER A 232 -10.49 24.34 11.72
CA SER A 232 -10.55 23.97 13.15
C SER A 232 -9.33 24.46 13.95
N GLY A 233 -8.16 24.60 13.30
CA GLY A 233 -6.88 24.89 13.95
C GLY A 233 -6.30 23.70 14.72
N ILE A 234 -6.83 22.48 14.52
CA ILE A 234 -6.41 21.28 15.25
C ILE A 234 -5.15 20.66 14.65
N PRO A 235 -4.12 20.32 15.45
CA PRO A 235 -2.92 19.66 14.96
C PRO A 235 -3.21 18.23 14.48
N ILE A 236 -2.44 17.80 13.45
CA ILE A 236 -2.60 16.50 12.79
C ILE A 236 -1.40 15.60 13.08
N VAL A 237 -1.68 14.34 13.34
CA VAL A 237 -0.73 13.22 13.29
C VAL A 237 -1.21 12.19 12.26
N SER A 238 -0.33 11.31 11.81
CA SER A 238 -0.72 10.21 10.94
C SER A 238 -0.21 8.86 11.42
N THR A 239 -0.92 7.80 11.05
CA THR A 239 -0.33 6.47 11.05
C THR A 239 0.66 6.33 9.89
N MET A 240 1.43 5.24 9.81
CA MET A 240 2.32 4.98 8.66
C MET A 240 1.56 5.00 7.33
N MET A 241 0.35 4.41 7.29
CA MET A 241 -0.48 4.38 6.08
C MET A 241 -1.10 5.74 5.74
N GLY A 242 -1.10 6.68 6.68
CA GLY A 242 -1.55 8.06 6.48
C GLY A 242 -0.45 9.03 6.06
N ILE A 243 0.79 8.57 5.88
CA ILE A 243 1.87 9.42 5.36
C ILE A 243 1.51 9.92 3.96
N GLY A 244 1.65 11.23 3.74
CA GLY A 244 1.27 11.88 2.49
C GLY A 244 -0.18 12.41 2.47
N VAL A 245 -0.94 12.27 3.55
CA VAL A 245 -2.24 12.91 3.71
C VAL A 245 -2.12 14.43 3.74
N MET A 246 -0.99 14.93 4.19
CA MET A 246 -0.65 16.35 4.23
C MET A 246 0.85 16.51 3.99
N PRO A 247 1.31 17.60 3.33
CA PRO A 247 2.73 17.88 3.18
C PRO A 247 3.42 17.94 4.55
N MET A 248 4.57 17.27 4.69
CA MET A 248 5.31 17.24 5.96
C MET A 248 5.79 18.62 6.43
N GLY A 249 5.90 19.59 5.51
CA GLY A 249 6.20 20.99 5.82
C GLY A 249 5.04 21.77 6.41
N SER A 250 3.82 21.23 6.43
CA SER A 250 2.66 21.91 7.02
C SER A 250 2.89 22.22 8.50
N PRO A 251 2.61 23.45 8.97
CA PRO A 251 2.83 23.84 10.36
C PRO A 251 1.99 23.03 11.36
N VAL A 252 0.81 22.57 10.96
CA VAL A 252 -0.09 21.80 11.85
C VAL A 252 0.17 20.29 11.81
N TYR A 253 1.02 19.82 10.90
CA TYR A 253 1.32 18.39 10.80
C TYR A 253 2.50 17.99 11.67
N LEU A 254 2.27 17.10 12.62
CA LEU A 254 3.26 16.63 13.58
C LEU A 254 3.99 15.35 13.13
N GLY A 255 3.57 14.73 12.03
CA GLY A 255 4.20 13.51 11.50
C GLY A 255 3.58 12.21 12.01
N MET A 256 4.34 11.12 11.80
CA MET A 256 3.89 9.76 12.09
C MET A 256 3.92 9.46 13.60
N ILE A 257 2.83 8.83 14.10
CA ILE A 257 2.73 8.23 15.44
C ILE A 257 3.11 6.74 15.43
N GLY A 258 3.20 6.16 16.61
CA GLY A 258 3.35 4.73 16.84
C GLY A 258 4.72 4.35 17.36
N LYS A 259 4.99 3.03 17.42
CA LYS A 259 6.21 2.45 18.00
C LYS A 259 7.49 3.07 17.45
N PHE A 260 7.51 3.39 16.16
CA PHE A 260 8.62 4.00 15.44
C PHE A 260 8.33 5.44 15.01
N GLY A 261 7.24 6.04 15.54
CA GLY A 261 6.84 7.41 15.20
C GLY A 261 7.69 8.47 15.88
N ARG A 262 7.42 9.72 15.55
CA ARG A 262 8.07 10.87 16.17
C ARG A 262 7.64 11.01 17.62
N SER A 263 8.59 11.16 18.54
CA SER A 263 8.32 11.29 19.99
C SER A 263 7.34 12.42 20.30
N TYR A 264 7.46 13.56 19.62
CA TYR A 264 6.57 14.69 19.78
C TYR A 264 5.14 14.44 19.26
N ALA A 265 4.99 13.64 18.19
CA ALA A 265 3.68 13.22 17.69
C ALA A 265 3.01 12.23 18.66
N ASN A 266 3.76 11.26 19.20
CA ASN A 266 3.29 10.34 20.22
C ASN A 266 2.90 11.08 21.51
N ARG A 267 3.68 12.09 21.90
CA ARG A 267 3.37 12.92 23.06
C ARG A 267 2.08 13.72 22.86
N ALA A 268 1.88 14.28 21.65
CA ALA A 268 0.66 15.02 21.35
C ALA A 268 -0.60 14.15 21.47
N ILE A 269 -0.59 12.93 20.90
CA ILE A 269 -1.76 12.05 21.01
C ILE A 269 -1.97 11.53 22.45
N GLY A 270 -0.89 11.33 23.21
CA GLY A 270 -0.95 10.88 24.61
C GLY A 270 -1.45 11.95 25.59
N GLU A 271 -1.30 13.25 25.27
CA GLU A 271 -1.79 14.36 26.10
C GLU A 271 -3.14 14.93 25.62
N ALA A 272 -3.70 14.41 24.52
CA ALA A 272 -4.96 14.87 23.95
C ALA A 272 -6.15 14.62 24.89
N ASP A 273 -7.16 15.52 24.85
CA ASP A 273 -8.47 15.31 25.50
C ASP A 273 -9.56 14.93 24.47
N LEU A 274 -9.27 15.11 23.18
CA LEU A 274 -10.09 14.65 22.07
C LEU A 274 -9.21 14.12 20.95
N ILE A 275 -9.54 12.94 20.42
CA ILE A 275 -8.90 12.35 19.26
C ILE A 275 -9.93 12.14 18.17
N VAL A 276 -9.67 12.70 16.96
CA VAL A 276 -10.48 12.46 15.78
C VAL A 276 -9.75 11.48 14.89
N LEU A 277 -10.14 10.20 14.92
CA LEU A 277 -9.60 9.15 14.07
C LEU A 277 -10.28 9.21 12.70
N CYS A 278 -9.52 9.44 11.63
CA CYS A 278 -10.02 9.56 10.26
C CYS A 278 -9.43 8.43 9.40
N GLY A 279 -10.25 7.42 9.04
CA GLY A 279 -9.83 6.29 8.22
C GLY A 279 -8.58 5.59 8.76
N ALA A 280 -8.51 5.44 10.08
CA ALA A 280 -7.36 4.91 10.80
C ALA A 280 -7.78 3.72 11.67
N ARG A 281 -7.27 2.53 11.36
CA ARG A 281 -7.39 1.38 12.25
C ARG A 281 -6.53 1.59 13.50
N VAL A 282 -7.06 1.25 14.67
CA VAL A 282 -6.33 1.29 15.93
C VAL A 282 -5.48 0.02 16.04
N GLY A 283 -4.38 -0.04 15.28
CA GLY A 283 -3.43 -1.16 15.32
C GLY A 283 -2.34 -0.95 16.37
N ASP A 284 -1.79 -2.04 16.90
CA ASP A 284 -0.75 -2.06 17.94
C ASP A 284 0.53 -1.28 17.55
N ARG A 285 0.84 -1.19 16.27
CA ARG A 285 2.00 -0.44 15.78
C ARG A 285 1.79 1.07 15.78
N ALA A 286 0.54 1.52 15.63
CA ALA A 286 0.19 2.93 15.64
C ALA A 286 -0.16 3.43 17.06
N ILE A 287 -0.91 2.66 17.84
CA ILE A 287 -1.36 3.01 19.19
C ILE A 287 -1.09 1.81 20.10
N ALA A 288 -0.02 1.87 20.87
CA ALA A 288 0.41 0.75 21.71
C ALA A 288 -0.51 0.46 22.92
N LEU A 289 -1.16 1.49 23.45
CA LEU A 289 -2.02 1.41 24.64
C LEU A 289 -3.36 2.12 24.39
N PRO A 290 -4.21 1.57 23.51
CA PRO A 290 -5.43 2.26 23.08
C PRO A 290 -6.42 2.51 24.22
N ASN A 291 -6.54 1.61 25.17
CA ASN A 291 -7.47 1.78 26.30
C ASN A 291 -7.04 2.92 27.21
N GLN A 292 -5.75 3.07 27.53
CA GLN A 292 -5.26 4.19 28.35
C GLN A 292 -5.51 5.55 27.69
N ILE A 293 -5.36 5.62 26.38
CA ILE A 293 -5.67 6.84 25.62
C ILE A 293 -7.17 7.11 25.66
N ALA A 294 -8.01 6.09 25.48
CA ALA A 294 -9.47 6.22 25.51
C ALA A 294 -10.05 6.54 26.92
N GLU A 295 -9.31 6.26 27.99
CA GLU A 295 -9.67 6.68 29.34
C GLU A 295 -9.46 8.19 29.58
N GLN A 296 -8.48 8.77 28.90
CA GLN A 296 -8.07 10.18 29.08
C GLN A 296 -8.69 11.12 28.05
N ALA A 297 -9.02 10.61 26.85
CA ALA A 297 -9.53 11.38 25.72
C ALA A 297 -10.88 10.86 25.24
N ARG A 298 -11.75 11.76 24.80
CA ARG A 298 -12.91 11.40 23.98
C ARG A 298 -12.44 10.99 22.59
N VAL A 299 -13.11 10.01 21.98
CA VAL A 299 -12.73 9.49 20.66
C VAL A 299 -13.88 9.62 19.67
N ILE A 300 -13.64 10.36 18.60
CA ILE A 300 -14.46 10.36 17.38
C ILE A 300 -13.78 9.41 16.39
N HIS A 301 -14.49 8.42 15.87
CA HIS A 301 -13.93 7.48 14.90
C HIS A 301 -14.74 7.51 13.61
N ILE A 302 -14.11 7.94 12.52
CA ILE A 302 -14.68 8.03 11.18
C ILE A 302 -14.05 6.91 10.35
N ASP A 303 -14.85 5.94 9.95
CA ASP A 303 -14.41 4.85 9.07
C ASP A 303 -15.56 4.39 8.17
N ILE A 304 -15.23 3.91 6.98
CA ILE A 304 -16.21 3.35 6.04
C ILE A 304 -16.62 1.93 6.45
N ASP A 305 -15.73 1.23 7.18
CA ASP A 305 -15.96 -0.12 7.67
C ASP A 305 -16.51 -0.09 9.10
N PRO A 306 -17.80 -0.42 9.31
CA PRO A 306 -18.38 -0.43 10.64
C PRO A 306 -17.71 -1.42 11.59
N ALA A 307 -17.05 -2.47 11.07
CA ALA A 307 -16.35 -3.48 11.88
C ALA A 307 -15.04 -2.95 12.50
N GLU A 308 -14.47 -1.89 11.99
CA GLU A 308 -13.25 -1.28 12.56
C GLU A 308 -13.58 -0.30 13.71
N ILE A 309 -14.82 0.26 13.73
CA ILE A 309 -15.22 1.23 14.74
C ILE A 309 -15.42 0.54 16.09
N GLY A 310 -14.64 0.97 17.08
CA GLY A 310 -14.72 0.42 18.44
C GLY A 310 -14.09 -0.96 18.62
N LYS A 311 -13.46 -1.53 17.60
CA LYS A 311 -12.84 -2.86 17.63
C LYS A 311 -11.73 -2.98 18.68
N ASN A 312 -10.82 -2.01 18.72
CA ASN A 312 -9.62 -2.05 19.57
C ASN A 312 -9.57 -0.92 20.61
N MET A 313 -10.52 0.00 20.61
CA MET A 313 -10.55 1.18 21.45
C MET A 313 -11.99 1.63 21.67
N ARG A 314 -12.35 2.08 22.88
CA ARG A 314 -13.66 2.71 23.12
C ARG A 314 -13.83 3.94 22.24
N VAL A 315 -15.01 4.09 21.65
CA VAL A 315 -15.38 5.21 20.79
C VAL A 315 -16.60 5.91 21.35
N ASP A 316 -16.52 7.23 21.51
CA ASP A 316 -17.62 8.06 22.03
C ASP A 316 -18.56 8.53 20.92
N VAL A 317 -18.00 8.83 19.75
CA VAL A 317 -18.79 9.26 18.58
C VAL A 317 -18.38 8.44 17.34
N PRO A 318 -19.12 7.34 17.03
CA PRO A 318 -18.89 6.55 15.83
C PRO A 318 -19.52 7.23 14.61
N ILE A 319 -18.78 7.33 13.50
CA ILE A 319 -19.28 7.83 12.21
C ILE A 319 -18.94 6.82 11.11
N VAL A 320 -19.91 6.02 10.70
CA VAL A 320 -19.77 5.13 9.53
C VAL A 320 -20.00 5.95 8.26
N GLY A 321 -18.98 6.04 7.40
CA GLY A 321 -19.06 6.77 6.15
C GLY A 321 -17.70 6.94 5.47
N ASP A 322 -17.73 7.32 4.21
CA ASP A 322 -16.54 7.69 3.47
C ASP A 322 -15.89 8.95 4.07
N VAL A 323 -14.60 8.87 4.36
CA VAL A 323 -13.86 9.94 5.05
C VAL A 323 -13.95 11.26 4.29
N LYS A 324 -13.95 11.24 2.95
CA LYS A 324 -14.05 12.46 2.13
C LYS A 324 -15.38 13.19 2.36
N GLN A 325 -16.49 12.44 2.28
CA GLN A 325 -17.82 13.01 2.48
C GLN A 325 -18.03 13.51 3.92
N VAL A 326 -17.56 12.72 4.90
CA VAL A 326 -17.68 13.10 6.31
C VAL A 326 -16.85 14.33 6.63
N LEU A 327 -15.59 14.40 6.14
CA LEU A 327 -14.72 15.55 6.34
C LEU A 327 -15.26 16.81 5.64
N ALA A 328 -15.83 16.70 4.45
CA ALA A 328 -16.49 17.82 3.77
C ALA A 328 -17.64 18.39 4.63
N ALA A 329 -18.49 17.51 5.17
CA ALA A 329 -19.60 17.91 6.03
C ALA A 329 -19.15 18.52 7.38
N LEU A 330 -18.06 18.02 7.96
CA LEU A 330 -17.44 18.61 9.15
C LEU A 330 -16.78 19.97 8.84
N ALA A 331 -16.03 20.06 7.74
CA ALA A 331 -15.36 21.30 7.33
C ALA A 331 -16.32 22.43 6.98
N GLU A 332 -17.51 22.10 6.48
CA GLU A 332 -18.56 23.10 6.24
C GLU A 332 -19.00 23.81 7.53
N LYS A 333 -19.12 23.08 8.64
CA LYS A 333 -19.78 23.51 9.88
C LYS A 333 -18.86 23.74 11.06
N VAL A 334 -17.59 23.31 10.98
CA VAL A 334 -16.64 23.49 12.07
C VAL A 334 -16.23 24.96 12.21
N HIS A 335 -16.13 25.41 13.44
CA HIS A 335 -15.54 26.70 13.83
C HIS A 335 -14.14 26.51 14.41
N PRO A 336 -13.29 27.56 14.40
CA PRO A 336 -11.99 27.51 15.07
C PRO A 336 -12.13 27.07 16.53
N VAL A 337 -11.31 26.09 16.94
CA VAL A 337 -11.28 25.61 18.32
C VAL A 337 -10.34 26.51 19.14
N GLU A 338 -10.76 26.87 20.35
CA GLU A 338 -9.93 27.65 21.27
C GLU A 338 -8.86 26.77 21.92
N CYS A 339 -7.85 26.40 21.15
CA CYS A 339 -6.77 25.51 21.57
C CYS A 339 -5.36 26.09 21.29
N ARG A 340 -5.21 27.43 21.22
CA ARG A 340 -3.94 28.10 20.85
C ARG A 340 -2.77 27.64 21.73
N ASP A 341 -2.94 27.62 23.05
CA ASP A 341 -1.87 27.21 23.98
C ASP A 341 -1.45 25.75 23.76
N TRP A 342 -2.40 24.91 23.39
CA TRP A 342 -2.14 23.51 23.05
C TRP A 342 -1.33 23.41 21.74
N VAL A 343 -1.75 24.11 20.70
CA VAL A 343 -1.04 24.14 19.41
C VAL A 343 0.39 24.64 19.60
N GLU A 344 0.58 25.74 20.33
CA GLU A 344 1.92 26.24 20.63
C GLU A 344 2.78 25.25 21.39
N ARG A 345 2.18 24.50 22.35
CA ARG A 345 2.86 23.45 23.12
C ARG A 345 3.36 22.33 22.21
N VAL A 346 2.49 21.76 21.36
CA VAL A 346 2.89 20.64 20.49
C VAL A 346 3.87 21.07 19.40
N LEU A 347 3.74 22.28 18.89
CA LEU A 347 4.71 22.84 17.95
C LEU A 347 6.08 23.11 18.60
N ARG A 348 6.11 23.47 19.89
CA ARG A 348 7.35 23.56 20.65
C ARG A 348 8.01 22.19 20.77
N TYR A 349 7.28 21.10 21.08
CA TYR A 349 7.84 19.75 21.08
C TYR A 349 8.46 19.37 19.72
N LYS A 350 7.84 19.80 18.61
CA LYS A 350 8.37 19.58 17.27
C LYS A 350 9.66 20.39 17.02
N ARG A 351 9.74 21.65 17.47
CA ARG A 351 10.93 22.51 17.30
C ARG A 351 12.13 22.06 18.15
N GLU A 352 11.86 21.55 19.36
CA GLU A 352 12.88 21.05 20.28
C GLU A 352 13.43 19.67 19.86
N PHE A 353 12.80 19.02 18.90
CA PHE A 353 13.23 17.72 18.44
C PHE A 353 14.47 17.84 17.55
N VAL A 354 15.54 17.16 17.98
CA VAL A 354 16.79 17.05 17.19
C VAL A 354 16.78 15.73 16.42
N PRO A 355 16.81 15.78 15.07
CA PRO A 355 16.91 14.58 14.26
C PRO A 355 18.23 13.83 14.56
N ARG A 356 18.15 12.51 14.72
CA ARG A 356 19.32 11.66 14.89
C ARG A 356 19.98 11.37 13.54
N GLY A 357 21.21 10.90 13.59
CA GLY A 357 22.01 10.47 12.45
C GLY A 357 23.13 11.47 12.14
N GLN A 358 24.37 11.06 12.40
CA GLN A 358 25.58 11.78 12.02
C GLN A 358 26.27 10.99 10.90
N ASP A 359 26.74 11.70 9.88
CA ASP A 359 27.44 11.11 8.76
C ASP A 359 28.72 10.40 9.23
N ARG A 360 29.08 9.31 8.56
CA ARG A 360 30.25 8.49 8.81
C ARG A 360 31.14 8.46 7.58
N GLU A 361 32.43 8.17 7.78
CA GLU A 361 33.41 8.18 6.68
C GLU A 361 33.34 6.91 5.82
N ASP A 362 32.96 5.77 6.41
CA ASP A 362 33.05 4.43 5.83
C ASP A 362 31.69 3.73 5.59
N THR A 363 30.61 4.34 6.04
CA THR A 363 29.24 3.85 5.86
C THR A 363 28.25 4.98 5.62
N VAL A 364 27.18 4.69 4.87
CA VAL A 364 26.06 5.60 4.69
C VAL A 364 25.21 5.63 5.96
N GLU A 365 24.97 6.82 6.49
CA GLU A 365 23.97 7.03 7.54
C GLU A 365 22.59 7.20 6.88
N PRO A 366 21.68 6.22 6.97
CA PRO A 366 20.50 6.17 6.13
C PRO A 366 19.52 7.31 6.41
N ARG A 367 19.44 7.79 7.66
CA ARG A 367 18.47 8.83 8.05
C ARG A 367 18.84 10.20 7.47
N SER A 368 20.11 10.57 7.49
CA SER A 368 20.58 11.81 6.87
C SER A 368 20.53 11.70 5.34
N PHE A 369 20.95 10.56 4.78
CA PHE A 369 20.86 10.32 3.34
C PHE A 369 19.42 10.41 2.81
N ILE A 370 18.43 9.81 3.49
CA ILE A 370 17.01 9.89 3.07
C ILE A 370 16.51 11.33 3.11
N ARG A 371 16.92 12.14 4.10
CA ARG A 371 16.57 13.57 4.12
C ARG A 371 17.14 14.31 2.91
N ALA A 372 18.42 14.10 2.60
CA ALA A 372 19.06 14.68 1.43
C ALA A 372 18.41 14.22 0.12
N LEU A 373 18.15 12.91 0.00
CA LEU A 373 17.48 12.32 -1.16
C LEU A 373 16.08 12.91 -1.38
N SER A 374 15.29 13.06 -0.31
CA SER A 374 13.95 13.64 -0.40
C SER A 374 13.96 15.11 -0.86
N ALA A 375 15.02 15.86 -0.54
CA ALA A 375 15.18 17.23 -1.01
C ALA A 375 15.47 17.32 -2.52
N MET A 376 16.09 16.27 -3.09
CA MET A 376 16.44 16.19 -4.52
C MET A 376 15.27 15.72 -5.39
N MET A 377 14.26 15.09 -4.78
CA MET A 377 13.13 14.48 -5.51
C MET A 377 12.03 15.51 -5.81
N GLU A 378 11.30 15.24 -6.90
CA GLU A 378 10.13 16.03 -7.31
C GLU A 378 9.04 16.04 -6.23
N GLU A 379 8.19 17.06 -6.27
CA GLU A 379 7.16 17.25 -5.22
C GLU A 379 6.12 16.15 -5.20
N ASP A 380 5.76 15.61 -6.37
CA ASP A 380 4.75 14.57 -6.55
C ASP A 380 5.34 13.15 -6.62
N ALA A 381 6.62 12.98 -6.24
CA ALA A 381 7.31 11.70 -6.27
C ALA A 381 6.62 10.63 -5.43
N ILE A 382 6.66 9.39 -5.92
CA ILE A 382 6.13 8.22 -5.23
C ILE A 382 7.29 7.45 -4.61
N LEU A 383 7.20 7.22 -3.31
CA LEU A 383 8.15 6.40 -2.56
C LEU A 383 7.51 5.08 -2.17
N THR A 384 8.14 3.97 -2.52
CA THR A 384 7.78 2.66 -1.95
C THR A 384 8.87 2.21 -0.98
N ALA A 385 8.49 1.50 0.09
CA ALA A 385 9.45 1.02 1.08
C ALA A 385 9.11 -0.39 1.55
N ASP A 386 10.14 -1.25 1.61
CA ASP A 386 10.02 -2.59 2.16
C ASP A 386 10.01 -2.59 3.69
N PRO A 387 9.19 -3.44 4.32
CA PRO A 387 9.24 -3.67 5.75
C PRO A 387 10.64 -4.00 6.25
N GLY A 388 11.00 -3.40 7.37
CA GLY A 388 12.33 -3.48 7.95
C GLY A 388 12.84 -2.11 8.39
N GLN A 389 14.14 -1.99 8.68
CA GLN A 389 14.74 -0.71 9.09
C GLN A 389 14.61 0.35 8.00
N GLY A 390 14.78 -0.01 6.73
CA GLY A 390 14.61 0.89 5.57
C GLY A 390 13.24 1.55 5.52
N GLN A 391 12.17 0.80 5.83
CA GLN A 391 10.81 1.34 5.94
C GLN A 391 10.72 2.45 6.98
N ILE A 392 11.29 2.20 8.16
CA ILE A 392 11.22 3.15 9.27
C ILE A 392 12.06 4.39 8.96
N TRP A 393 13.28 4.20 8.44
CA TRP A 393 14.12 5.33 8.02
C TRP A 393 13.42 6.19 6.97
N ALA A 394 12.78 5.54 5.97
CA ALA A 394 12.01 6.24 4.94
C ALA A 394 10.78 6.95 5.53
N ALA A 395 9.95 6.25 6.29
CA ALA A 395 8.70 6.79 6.83
C ALA A 395 8.89 8.04 7.72
N ILE A 396 10.00 8.10 8.46
CA ILE A 396 10.24 9.21 9.41
C ILE A 396 11.19 10.29 8.89
N ASN A 397 12.01 10.01 7.86
CA ASN A 397 13.01 10.98 7.39
C ASN A 397 12.78 11.47 5.95
N PHE A 398 11.97 10.78 5.14
CA PHE A 398 11.60 11.28 3.83
C PHE A 398 10.55 12.39 3.97
N THR A 399 10.86 13.59 3.46
CA THR A 399 9.93 14.71 3.48
C THR A 399 8.91 14.56 2.35
N GLN A 400 7.80 13.87 2.67
CA GLN A 400 6.71 13.71 1.71
C GLN A 400 6.03 15.05 1.46
N LYS A 401 5.94 15.45 0.20
CA LYS A 401 5.29 16.68 -0.25
C LYS A 401 3.91 16.36 -0.85
N GLU A 402 3.77 16.46 -2.18
CA GLU A 402 2.52 16.18 -2.89
C GLU A 402 2.38 14.70 -3.36
N GLY A 403 3.43 13.93 -3.26
CA GLY A 403 3.48 12.54 -3.70
C GLY A 403 2.82 11.54 -2.73
N ARG A 404 3.22 10.27 -2.85
CA ARG A 404 2.66 9.16 -2.06
C ARG A 404 3.74 8.30 -1.43
N PHE A 405 3.46 7.79 -0.24
CA PHE A 405 4.25 6.76 0.44
C PHE A 405 3.49 5.42 0.38
N LEU A 406 4.10 4.40 -0.18
CA LEU A 406 3.52 3.07 -0.35
C LEU A 406 4.38 2.03 0.39
N THR A 407 3.74 1.17 1.16
CA THR A 407 4.42 0.08 1.87
C THR A 407 3.42 -1.02 2.23
N SER A 408 3.90 -2.21 2.55
CA SER A 408 3.10 -3.24 3.21
C SER A 408 3.03 -2.91 4.71
N GLY A 409 2.00 -2.16 5.09
CA GLY A 409 1.87 -1.66 6.46
C GLY A 409 1.16 -2.62 7.41
N GLY A 410 0.18 -3.37 6.91
CA GLY A 410 -0.62 -4.29 7.70
C GLY A 410 0.00 -5.67 7.85
N LEU A 411 0.37 -6.31 6.75
CA LEU A 411 0.97 -7.64 6.75
C LEU A 411 2.49 -7.61 6.99
N GLY A 412 3.17 -6.57 6.53
CA GLY A 412 4.62 -6.45 6.70
C GLY A 412 5.42 -7.32 5.73
N THR A 413 4.96 -7.47 4.51
CA THR A 413 5.56 -8.35 3.50
C THR A 413 6.85 -7.77 2.94
N MET A 414 7.98 -8.40 3.22
CA MET A 414 9.27 -8.12 2.59
C MET A 414 9.23 -8.51 1.11
N GLY A 415 9.93 -7.75 0.26
CA GLY A 415 9.90 -7.91 -1.19
C GLY A 415 8.75 -7.17 -1.88
N TYR A 416 7.98 -6.35 -1.15
CA TYR A 416 6.88 -5.54 -1.68
C TYR A 416 7.35 -4.34 -2.50
N ALA A 417 8.42 -3.65 -2.06
CA ALA A 417 8.75 -2.32 -2.55
C ALA A 417 9.11 -2.27 -4.03
N LEU A 418 9.96 -3.17 -4.51
CA LEU A 418 10.42 -3.20 -5.92
C LEU A 418 9.26 -3.44 -6.89
N PRO A 419 8.46 -4.52 -6.77
CA PRO A 419 7.34 -4.75 -7.67
C PRO A 419 6.25 -3.68 -7.55
N ALA A 420 5.91 -3.21 -6.33
CA ALA A 420 4.95 -2.13 -6.16
C ALA A 420 5.41 -0.81 -6.78
N ALA A 421 6.71 -0.51 -6.72
CA ALA A 421 7.30 0.65 -7.40
C ALA A 421 7.16 0.56 -8.91
N LEU A 422 7.39 -0.63 -9.49
CA LEU A 422 7.21 -0.83 -10.93
C LEU A 422 5.74 -0.63 -11.32
N GLY A 423 4.79 -1.23 -10.57
CA GLY A 423 3.36 -1.00 -10.79
C GLY A 423 2.97 0.48 -10.70
N ALA A 424 3.47 1.19 -9.69
CA ALA A 424 3.24 2.62 -9.53
C ALA A 424 3.87 3.46 -10.67
N LYS A 425 5.06 3.07 -11.14
CA LYS A 425 5.73 3.74 -12.27
C LYS A 425 4.98 3.55 -13.57
N LEU A 426 4.44 2.37 -13.81
CA LEU A 426 3.62 2.09 -14.99
C LEU A 426 2.27 2.81 -14.93
N ALA A 427 1.68 2.97 -13.75
CA ALA A 427 0.47 3.76 -13.53
C ALA A 427 0.70 5.28 -13.71
N LYS A 428 1.87 5.79 -13.37
CA LYS A 428 2.24 7.22 -13.43
C LYS A 428 3.60 7.41 -14.11
N PRO A 429 3.68 7.21 -15.44
CA PRO A 429 4.96 7.17 -16.18
C PRO A 429 5.80 8.44 -16.06
N ARG A 430 5.16 9.61 -15.87
CA ARG A 430 5.85 10.90 -15.76
C ARG A 430 6.37 11.21 -14.36
N ARG A 431 5.84 10.57 -13.29
CA ARG A 431 6.29 10.81 -11.93
C ARG A 431 7.60 10.11 -11.62
N GLN A 432 8.42 10.71 -10.79
CA GLN A 432 9.53 10.00 -10.17
C GLN A 432 8.99 8.93 -9.22
N VAL A 433 9.52 7.71 -9.33
CA VAL A 433 9.20 6.60 -8.43
C VAL A 433 10.49 6.02 -7.90
N LEU A 434 10.57 5.90 -6.58
CA LEU A 434 11.71 5.37 -5.85
C LEU A 434 11.29 4.18 -4.99
N ALA A 435 11.98 3.04 -5.12
CA ALA A 435 11.90 1.93 -4.19
C ALA A 435 13.03 2.01 -3.16
N VAL A 436 12.70 1.87 -1.87
CA VAL A 436 13.65 1.72 -0.78
C VAL A 436 13.55 0.31 -0.24
N CYS A 437 14.62 -0.47 -0.41
CA CYS A 437 14.70 -1.86 -0.01
C CYS A 437 15.82 -2.06 1.00
N GLY A 438 15.65 -2.97 1.97
CA GLY A 438 16.77 -3.57 2.66
C GLY A 438 17.35 -4.71 1.82
N ASP A 439 18.61 -5.09 2.04
CA ASP A 439 19.30 -6.17 1.35
C ASP A 439 18.54 -7.51 1.40
N GLY A 440 17.97 -7.85 2.55
CA GLY A 440 17.15 -9.06 2.69
C GLY A 440 15.84 -9.01 1.93
N ALA A 441 15.14 -7.87 1.96
CA ALA A 441 13.88 -7.70 1.23
C ALA A 441 14.09 -7.63 -0.29
N PHE A 442 15.16 -6.97 -0.74
CA PHE A 442 15.51 -6.89 -2.15
C PHE A 442 15.72 -8.28 -2.77
N GLN A 443 16.37 -9.20 -2.04
CA GLN A 443 16.58 -10.57 -2.51
C GLN A 443 15.26 -11.35 -2.70
N MET A 444 14.18 -11.02 -1.97
CA MET A 444 12.89 -11.70 -2.11
C MET A 444 12.13 -11.35 -3.40
N SER A 445 12.53 -10.26 -4.08
CA SER A 445 11.90 -9.81 -5.34
C SER A 445 12.91 -9.48 -6.44
N LEU A 446 14.20 -9.81 -6.25
CA LEU A 446 15.24 -9.43 -7.20
C LEU A 446 15.06 -10.00 -8.61
N CYS A 447 14.32 -11.12 -8.76
CA CYS A 447 13.97 -11.66 -10.07
C CYS A 447 13.21 -10.65 -10.93
N GLU A 448 12.49 -9.71 -10.33
CA GLU A 448 11.74 -8.66 -11.04
C GLU A 448 12.65 -7.58 -11.65
N LEU A 449 13.96 -7.62 -11.41
CA LEU A 449 14.90 -6.81 -12.20
C LEU A 449 14.80 -7.12 -13.70
N ALA A 450 14.48 -8.38 -14.05
CA ALA A 450 14.18 -8.73 -15.44
C ALA A 450 12.92 -8.02 -15.97
N THR A 451 11.87 -7.92 -15.16
CA THR A 451 10.63 -7.21 -15.50
C THR A 451 10.86 -5.70 -15.59
N VAL A 452 11.66 -5.14 -14.68
CA VAL A 452 12.06 -3.72 -14.71
C VAL A 452 12.84 -3.42 -16.00
N ALA A 453 13.81 -4.26 -16.36
CA ALA A 453 14.59 -4.09 -17.59
C ALA A 453 13.70 -4.18 -18.85
N ALA A 454 12.84 -5.19 -18.92
CA ALA A 454 11.93 -5.41 -20.06
C ALA A 454 10.87 -4.30 -20.21
N SER A 455 10.45 -3.68 -19.11
CA SER A 455 9.45 -2.61 -19.14
C SER A 455 9.99 -1.26 -19.61
N HIS A 456 11.32 -1.09 -19.67
CA HIS A 456 12.03 0.16 -19.98
C HIS A 456 11.61 1.34 -19.09
N ALA A 457 11.02 1.08 -17.93
CA ALA A 457 10.55 2.10 -16.99
C ALA A 457 11.73 2.70 -16.22
N PRO A 458 11.90 4.03 -16.15
CA PRO A 458 13.01 4.67 -15.43
C PRO A 458 12.76 4.64 -13.91
N LEU A 459 12.65 3.44 -13.35
CA LEU A 459 12.49 3.18 -11.93
C LEU A 459 13.81 3.39 -11.19
N LYS A 460 13.75 4.00 -10.00
CA LYS A 460 14.89 4.21 -9.11
C LYS A 460 14.77 3.29 -7.90
N VAL A 461 15.88 2.69 -7.51
CA VAL A 461 15.94 1.76 -6.37
C VAL A 461 17.12 2.12 -5.49
N VAL A 462 16.89 2.25 -4.19
CA VAL A 462 17.93 2.34 -3.16
C VAL A 462 17.90 1.05 -2.34
N VAL A 463 19.03 0.36 -2.27
CA VAL A 463 19.21 -0.83 -1.46
C VAL A 463 20.12 -0.48 -0.28
N PHE A 464 19.60 -0.55 0.94
CA PHE A 464 20.40 -0.44 2.16
C PHE A 464 20.99 -1.80 2.52
N ASP A 465 22.29 -1.97 2.26
CA ASP A 465 23.04 -3.19 2.56
C ASP A 465 23.73 -3.06 3.91
N ASN A 466 23.11 -3.59 4.96
CA ASN A 466 23.69 -3.71 6.30
C ASN A 466 24.06 -5.15 6.65
N ARG A 467 23.87 -6.10 5.73
CA ARG A 467 24.09 -7.53 5.90
C ARG A 467 23.38 -8.13 7.11
N ARG A 468 22.20 -7.61 7.43
CA ARG A 468 21.42 -8.06 8.59
C ARG A 468 19.92 -7.98 8.31
N LEU A 469 19.15 -8.88 8.90
CA LEU A 469 17.74 -8.66 9.16
C LEU A 469 17.64 -7.74 10.38
N GLY A 470 17.92 -6.44 10.16
CA GLY A 470 18.23 -5.50 11.23
C GLY A 470 17.11 -5.32 12.25
N MET A 471 15.84 -5.24 11.83
CA MET A 471 14.71 -5.12 12.74
C MET A 471 14.51 -6.39 13.59
N VAL A 472 14.74 -7.58 13.03
CA VAL A 472 14.69 -8.84 13.77
C VAL A 472 15.82 -8.89 14.79
N ARG A 473 17.02 -8.46 14.40
CA ARG A 473 18.17 -8.34 15.31
C ARG A 473 17.88 -7.39 16.47
N GLU A 474 17.28 -6.23 16.22
CA GLU A 474 16.85 -5.30 17.28
C GLU A 474 15.85 -5.94 18.24
N TYR A 475 14.93 -6.73 17.72
CA TYR A 475 13.99 -7.47 18.54
C TYR A 475 14.68 -8.54 19.40
N GLN A 476 15.64 -9.28 18.82
CA GLN A 476 16.46 -10.23 19.56
C GLN A 476 17.34 -9.54 20.62
N ASN A 477 17.86 -8.33 20.33
CA ASN A 477 18.58 -7.52 21.30
C ASN A 477 17.72 -7.18 22.52
N SER A 478 16.50 -6.75 22.29
CA SER A 478 15.62 -6.24 23.35
C SER A 478 14.91 -7.31 24.16
N ARG A 479 14.70 -8.50 23.60
CA ARG A 479 13.88 -9.57 24.19
C ARG A 479 14.66 -10.82 24.57
N TYR A 480 15.80 -11.09 23.88
CA TYR A 480 16.51 -12.35 23.97
C TYR A 480 18.00 -12.17 24.28
N ALA A 481 18.35 -11.17 25.08
CA ALA A 481 19.71 -10.93 25.61
C ALA A 481 20.80 -10.96 24.49
N ARG A 482 20.49 -10.38 23.31
CA ARG A 482 21.38 -10.35 22.13
C ARG A 482 21.74 -11.74 21.58
N ARG A 483 20.95 -12.75 21.81
CA ARG A 483 21.14 -14.08 21.23
C ARG A 483 20.68 -14.06 19.77
N HIS A 484 21.58 -13.68 18.86
CA HIS A 484 21.28 -13.52 17.45
C HIS A 484 21.33 -14.87 16.73
N ILE A 485 20.25 -15.22 16.03
CA ILE A 485 20.18 -16.39 15.16
C ILE A 485 19.34 -16.04 13.91
N GLY A 486 19.80 -16.46 12.74
CA GLY A 486 19.08 -16.27 11.48
C GLY A 486 18.98 -14.81 11.04
N THR A 487 19.82 -13.90 11.55
CA THR A 487 19.78 -12.47 11.23
C THR A 487 20.99 -11.98 10.44
N HIS A 488 21.99 -12.82 10.26
CA HIS A 488 23.17 -12.54 9.46
C HIS A 488 22.92 -12.86 7.98
N MET A 489 23.29 -11.95 7.09
CA MET A 489 23.14 -12.07 5.63
C MET A 489 24.55 -12.17 5.00
N ASP A 490 25.39 -13.08 5.51
CA ASP A 490 26.80 -13.21 5.09
C ASP A 490 26.95 -13.69 3.62
N GLY A 491 25.90 -14.31 3.05
CA GLY A 491 25.83 -14.74 1.67
C GLY A 491 25.27 -13.72 0.68
N ASN A 492 25.18 -12.43 1.03
CA ASN A 492 24.73 -11.41 0.09
C ASN A 492 25.61 -11.38 -1.16
N PRO A 493 25.01 -11.37 -2.37
CA PRO A 493 25.76 -11.19 -3.61
C PRO A 493 26.33 -9.78 -3.71
N ASP A 494 27.22 -9.57 -4.67
CA ASP A 494 27.51 -8.23 -5.16
C ASP A 494 26.29 -7.71 -5.93
N PHE A 495 25.48 -6.86 -5.27
CA PHE A 495 24.26 -6.33 -5.85
C PHE A 495 24.52 -5.43 -7.06
N VAL A 496 25.68 -4.77 -7.14
CA VAL A 496 26.04 -3.96 -8.32
C VAL A 496 26.27 -4.86 -9.52
N ALA A 497 27.12 -5.88 -9.37
CA ALA A 497 27.38 -6.86 -10.44
C ALA A 497 26.09 -7.59 -10.86
N LEU A 498 25.23 -7.94 -9.89
CA LEU A 498 23.95 -8.59 -10.16
C LEU A 498 23.01 -7.70 -10.98
N CYS A 499 22.85 -6.42 -10.64
CA CYS A 499 22.03 -5.49 -11.40
C CYS A 499 22.58 -5.28 -12.82
N GLN A 500 23.90 -5.19 -12.97
CA GLN A 500 24.56 -5.08 -14.26
C GLN A 500 24.33 -6.31 -15.14
N ALA A 501 24.26 -7.51 -14.56
CA ALA A 501 23.90 -8.74 -15.28
C ALA A 501 22.48 -8.69 -15.86
N TYR A 502 21.55 -7.94 -15.24
CA TYR A 502 20.23 -7.63 -15.78
C TYR A 502 20.22 -6.42 -16.75
N GLY A 503 21.38 -5.84 -17.06
CA GLY A 503 21.50 -4.65 -17.91
C GLY A 503 21.03 -3.35 -17.25
N ILE A 504 20.90 -3.33 -15.91
CA ILE A 504 20.48 -2.17 -15.13
C ILE A 504 21.73 -1.48 -14.54
N PRO A 505 21.97 -0.18 -14.84
CA PRO A 505 23.02 0.59 -14.18
C PRO A 505 22.90 0.54 -12.66
N ALA A 506 24.03 0.33 -11.99
CA ALA A 506 24.08 0.29 -10.54
C ALA A 506 25.41 0.82 -10.01
N ALA A 507 25.39 1.40 -8.81
CA ALA A 507 26.57 1.91 -8.13
C ALA A 507 26.52 1.61 -6.62
N LEU A 508 27.71 1.53 -5.98
CA LEU A 508 27.86 1.37 -4.54
C LEU A 508 28.35 2.67 -3.91
N ALA A 509 27.61 3.14 -2.90
CA ALA A 509 28.02 4.24 -2.03
C ALA A 509 28.53 3.69 -0.68
N LYS A 510 29.66 4.24 -0.22
CA LYS A 510 30.32 3.84 1.04
C LYS A 510 30.17 4.88 2.15
N ASN A 511 29.70 6.08 1.83
CA ASN A 511 29.45 7.17 2.77
C ASN A 511 28.37 8.11 2.20
N ASN A 512 27.89 9.07 3.00
CA ASN A 512 26.81 9.97 2.59
C ASN A 512 27.20 10.88 1.41
N ARG A 513 28.44 11.35 1.36
CA ARG A 513 28.91 12.21 0.26
C ARG A 513 28.84 11.49 -1.09
N GLU A 514 29.30 10.23 -1.14
CA GLU A 514 29.17 9.37 -2.33
C GLU A 514 27.69 9.10 -2.65
N ALA A 515 26.89 8.75 -1.63
CA ALA A 515 25.48 8.43 -1.81
C ALA A 515 24.69 9.62 -2.40
N GLU A 516 24.95 10.83 -1.95
CA GLU A 516 24.30 12.04 -2.48
C GLU A 516 24.73 12.36 -3.92
N SER A 517 26.02 12.16 -4.24
CA SER A 517 26.52 12.33 -5.61
C SER A 517 25.89 11.34 -6.58
N LEU A 518 25.89 10.05 -6.21
CA LEU A 518 25.33 8.97 -7.01
C LEU A 518 23.79 9.05 -7.07
N ALA A 519 23.12 9.56 -6.04
CA ALA A 519 21.69 9.79 -6.06
C ALA A 519 21.30 10.86 -7.10
N LYS A 520 22.09 11.92 -7.26
CA LYS A 520 21.86 12.91 -8.34
C LYS A 520 21.98 12.28 -9.72
N GLU A 521 23.02 11.45 -9.94
CA GLU A 521 23.18 10.70 -11.19
C GLU A 521 22.00 9.74 -11.42
N MET A 522 21.63 8.96 -10.40
CA MET A 522 20.49 8.05 -10.44
C MET A 522 19.20 8.76 -10.84
N LEU A 523 18.88 9.90 -10.20
CA LEU A 523 17.63 10.63 -10.44
C LEU A 523 17.58 11.24 -11.86
N GLN A 524 18.72 11.63 -12.43
CA GLN A 524 18.84 12.16 -13.79
C GLN A 524 18.83 11.09 -14.88
N SER A 525 19.11 9.83 -14.53
CA SER A 525 19.16 8.73 -15.50
C SER A 525 17.79 8.50 -16.17
N PRO A 526 17.70 8.43 -17.51
CA PRO A 526 16.46 8.06 -18.22
C PRO A 526 16.17 6.55 -18.15
N ARG A 527 17.08 5.76 -17.56
CA ARG A 527 16.99 4.31 -17.43
C ARG A 527 16.67 3.93 -15.98
N PRO A 528 16.19 2.70 -15.69
CA PRO A 528 16.21 2.17 -14.35
C PRO A 528 17.63 2.25 -13.76
N TYR A 529 17.72 2.44 -12.44
CA TYR A 529 19.02 2.58 -11.78
C TYR A 529 18.92 2.08 -10.34
N VAL A 530 19.93 1.35 -9.87
CA VAL A 530 20.02 0.83 -8.51
C VAL A 530 21.21 1.46 -7.78
N LEU A 531 20.95 2.13 -6.67
CA LEU A 531 21.98 2.65 -5.77
C LEU A 531 22.06 1.76 -4.52
N VAL A 532 23.17 1.06 -4.37
CA VAL A 532 23.46 0.25 -3.18
C VAL A 532 24.19 1.12 -2.17
N CYS A 533 23.66 1.21 -0.95
CA CYS A 533 24.24 1.98 0.14
C CYS A 533 24.76 1.04 1.23
N ARG A 534 26.06 1.03 1.47
CA ARG A 534 26.64 0.28 2.58
C ARG A 534 26.26 0.94 3.90
N VAL A 535 25.59 0.22 4.77
CA VAL A 535 25.11 0.72 6.07
C VAL A 535 25.81 -0.05 7.20
N ASP A 536 26.13 0.64 8.28
CA ASP A 536 26.65 -0.01 9.50
C ASP A 536 25.57 -0.96 10.08
N PRO A 537 25.91 -2.26 10.28
CA PRO A 537 24.99 -3.24 10.85
C PRO A 537 24.37 -2.86 12.19
N GLU A 538 25.02 -1.97 12.94
CA GLU A 538 24.55 -1.51 14.26
C GLU A 538 23.65 -0.28 14.18
N THR A 539 23.42 0.32 13.00
CA THR A 539 22.54 1.49 12.86
C THR A 539 21.12 1.14 13.31
N PRO A 540 20.54 1.88 14.28
CA PRO A 540 19.20 1.59 14.78
C PRO A 540 18.10 2.08 13.83
N SER A 541 16.90 1.49 14.00
CA SER A 541 15.70 1.91 13.24
C SER A 541 15.26 3.34 13.58
N VAL A 542 15.46 3.81 14.82
CA VAL A 542 15.07 5.15 15.32
C VAL A 542 16.18 5.84 16.08
#